data_7b23cc82f0a33872b432325ee55f6ea2
#
_entry.id   7b23cc82f0a33872b432325ee55f6ea2
#
_cell.length_a   1.000
_cell.length_b   1.000
_cell.length_c   1.000
_cell.angle_alpha   90.00
_cell.angle_beta   90.00
_cell.angle_gamma   90.00
#
_symmetry.space_group_name_H-M   'P 1'
#
loop_
_entity.id
_entity.type
_entity.pdbx_description
1 polymer ?
#
loop_
_entity_poly.entity_id
_entity_poly.type
_entity_poly.pdbx_seq_one_letter_code
_entity_poly.pdbx_strand_id
1 'polypeptide(L)'
;MRRLVLPWHWLIGVGAGSLLALWAEPVAAQKPRLNPLIASLEQGRPALSGAEWMFVDMEHGPYLLDRLQAVLDDLGKKKLATGQFSTAPIVRIPLEGDESFRFAVKQVLDMGALGVVFPHIETRAQALEAIRSMRYPPQRGAKAPEPAGKRGWGPGRAAAYWGLPVNEYAFQRADVWPLNPAGELFAMIMIETAEGVKNIDDIITVPGIGAIFIGASDLGVSLGVGPPGPGGVNPPETEAAVQKVLKSCVSKKVACAYPVLGGETELKQRTAEGFKVLLVAGRSARP
;
A
#
# COMPACT_ATOMS: atom_id res chain seq x y z
N MET A 1 -54.56 69.55 42.12
CA MET A 1 -55.81 68.80 41.85
C MET A 1 -55.68 67.95 40.61
N ARG A 2 -56.15 66.68 40.74
CA ARG A 2 -56.38 65.68 39.74
C ARG A 2 -55.16 64.92 39.18
N ARG A 3 -55.18 63.69 39.56
CA ARG A 3 -54.46 62.48 39.04
C ARG A 3 -54.86 62.20 37.63
N LEU A 4 -53.94 61.63 36.84
CA LEU A 4 -54.29 60.75 35.77
C LEU A 4 -53.26 59.64 35.66
N VAL A 5 -53.83 58.47 35.57
CA VAL A 5 -53.19 57.12 35.61
C VAL A 5 -52.77 56.72 34.20
N LEU A 6 -51.55 56.14 34.04
CA LEU A 6 -51.09 55.51 32.83
C LEU A 6 -51.42 54.02 32.85
N PRO A 7 -51.84 53.39 31.74
CA PRO A 7 -51.88 51.97 31.61
C PRO A 7 -50.62 51.43 30.93
N TRP A 8 -50.09 50.37 31.50
CA TRP A 8 -49.03 49.57 30.94
C TRP A 8 -49.52 48.73 29.76
N HIS A 9 -48.82 48.80 28.60
CA HIS A 9 -48.96 47.86 27.48
C HIS A 9 -47.75 46.98 27.45
N TRP A 10 -47.97 45.69 27.62
CA TRP A 10 -46.98 44.61 27.41
C TRP A 10 -46.77 44.43 25.92
N LEU A 11 -45.55 44.65 25.40
CA LEU A 11 -45.11 44.22 24.08
C LEU A 11 -44.47 42.85 24.20
N ILE A 12 -45.17 41.83 23.73
CA ILE A 12 -44.64 40.49 23.52
C ILE A 12 -43.81 40.53 22.25
N GLY A 13 -42.49 40.50 22.42
CA GLY A 13 -41.55 40.31 21.33
C GLY A 13 -41.51 38.81 20.89
N VAL A 14 -42.08 38.51 19.76
CA VAL A 14 -41.93 37.22 19.12
C VAL A 14 -40.55 37.16 18.45
N GLY A 15 -39.59 36.50 19.13
CA GLY A 15 -38.28 36.21 18.57
C GLY A 15 -38.42 35.16 17.47
N ALA A 16 -38.24 35.57 16.20
CA ALA A 16 -38.08 34.63 15.08
C ALA A 16 -36.71 33.93 15.19
N GLY A 17 -36.70 32.74 15.76
CA GLY A 17 -35.53 31.86 15.73
C GLY A 17 -35.29 31.37 14.30
N SER A 18 -34.28 31.91 13.63
CA SER A 18 -33.82 31.39 12.35
C SER A 18 -33.14 30.04 12.61
N LEU A 19 -33.82 28.94 12.29
CA LEU A 19 -33.24 27.60 12.18
C LEU A 19 -32.30 27.60 10.98
N LEU A 20 -31.00 27.77 11.22
CA LEU A 20 -29.95 27.44 10.25
C LEU A 20 -29.97 25.92 10.05
N ALA A 21 -30.65 25.47 9.02
CA ALA A 21 -30.54 24.12 8.52
C ALA A 21 -29.10 23.97 7.98
N LEU A 22 -28.23 23.34 8.75
CA LEU A 22 -26.94 22.86 8.25
C LEU A 22 -27.21 21.78 7.20
N TRP A 23 -27.17 22.18 5.94
CA TRP A 23 -27.12 21.24 4.83
C TRP A 23 -25.78 20.54 4.91
N ALA A 24 -25.77 19.32 5.47
CA ALA A 24 -24.63 18.42 5.31
C ALA A 24 -24.56 18.08 3.82
N GLU A 25 -23.54 18.58 3.15
CA GLU A 25 -23.24 18.15 1.79
C GLU A 25 -23.15 16.63 1.80
N PRO A 26 -23.77 15.91 0.86
CA PRO A 26 -23.64 14.47 0.78
C PRO A 26 -22.16 14.17 0.56
N VAL A 27 -21.53 13.49 1.52
CA VAL A 27 -20.20 12.94 1.35
C VAL A 27 -20.26 12.10 0.06
N ALA A 28 -19.60 12.57 -0.99
CA ALA A 28 -19.57 11.87 -2.25
C ALA A 28 -19.17 10.43 -1.97
N ALA A 29 -20.02 9.47 -2.35
CA ALA A 29 -19.79 8.06 -2.07
C ALA A 29 -18.40 7.69 -2.63
N GLN A 30 -17.49 7.32 -1.75
CA GLN A 30 -16.12 6.99 -2.14
C GLN A 30 -16.18 5.83 -3.14
N LYS A 31 -15.59 6.02 -4.33
CA LYS A 31 -15.55 4.97 -5.34
C LYS A 31 -14.98 3.69 -4.74
N PRO A 32 -15.52 2.52 -5.06
CA PRO A 32 -15.01 1.25 -4.55
C PRO A 32 -13.51 1.09 -4.80
N ARG A 33 -12.80 0.53 -3.85
CA ARG A 33 -11.40 0.18 -4.01
C ARG A 33 -11.24 -0.83 -5.14
N LEU A 34 -10.27 -0.60 -6.02
CA LEU A 34 -9.86 -1.60 -7.02
C LEU A 34 -8.92 -2.63 -6.39
N ASN A 35 -8.09 -2.21 -5.43
CA ASN A 35 -7.08 -3.03 -4.77
C ASN A 35 -7.63 -3.66 -3.47
N PRO A 36 -7.93 -4.97 -3.45
CA PRO A 36 -8.49 -5.63 -2.26
C PRO A 36 -7.52 -5.73 -1.10
N LEU A 37 -6.19 -5.69 -1.34
CA LEU A 37 -5.20 -5.60 -0.26
C LEU A 37 -5.39 -4.30 0.51
N ILE A 38 -5.48 -3.15 -0.18
CA ILE A 38 -5.73 -1.85 0.45
C ILE A 38 -7.07 -1.87 1.18
N ALA A 39 -8.12 -2.40 0.53
CA ALA A 39 -9.45 -2.49 1.15
C ALA A 39 -9.44 -3.29 2.46
N SER A 40 -8.67 -4.37 2.55
CA SER A 40 -8.49 -5.14 3.79
C SER A 40 -7.80 -4.33 4.89
N LEU A 41 -6.71 -3.64 4.54
CA LEU A 41 -5.96 -2.83 5.50
C LEU A 41 -6.78 -1.64 6.04
N GLU A 42 -7.57 -0.98 5.20
CA GLU A 42 -8.48 0.11 5.61
C GLU A 42 -9.56 -0.37 6.59
N GLN A 43 -9.94 -1.65 6.49
CA GLN A 43 -10.87 -2.30 7.44
C GLN A 43 -10.17 -2.86 8.69
N GLY A 44 -8.85 -2.62 8.84
CA GLY A 44 -8.05 -3.13 9.96
C GLY A 44 -7.76 -4.63 9.90
N ARG A 45 -8.17 -5.32 8.81
CA ARG A 45 -7.98 -6.77 8.63
C ARG A 45 -6.60 -7.08 8.01
N PRO A 46 -6.01 -8.23 8.34
CA PRO A 46 -4.84 -8.71 7.60
C PRO A 46 -5.22 -9.07 6.15
N ALA A 47 -4.25 -8.89 5.24
CA ALA A 47 -4.34 -9.30 3.84
C ALA A 47 -3.44 -10.51 3.59
N LEU A 48 -4.00 -11.57 3.01
CA LEU A 48 -3.30 -12.84 2.77
C LEU A 48 -3.05 -13.03 1.26
N SER A 49 -1.88 -13.52 0.90
CA SER A 49 -1.62 -13.91 -0.48
C SER A 49 -2.52 -15.08 -0.91
N GLY A 50 -2.88 -15.11 -2.20
CA GLY A 50 -3.84 -16.06 -2.75
C GLY A 50 -5.30 -15.75 -2.40
N ALA A 51 -5.54 -14.69 -1.62
CA ALA A 51 -6.86 -14.13 -1.34
C ALA A 51 -6.88 -12.66 -1.79
N GLU A 52 -6.57 -11.71 -0.91
CA GLU A 52 -6.61 -10.29 -1.23
C GLU A 52 -5.52 -9.85 -2.20
N TRP A 53 -4.39 -10.54 -2.24
CA TRP A 53 -3.28 -10.20 -3.13
C TRP A 53 -2.53 -11.44 -3.65
N MET A 54 -1.84 -11.26 -4.76
CA MET A 54 -0.96 -12.25 -5.35
C MET A 54 0.46 -11.69 -5.38
N PHE A 55 1.39 -12.40 -4.76
CA PHE A 55 2.82 -12.13 -4.90
C PHE A 55 3.30 -12.69 -6.23
N VAL A 56 3.69 -11.81 -7.15
CA VAL A 56 4.23 -12.20 -8.46
C VAL A 56 5.74 -11.97 -8.43
N ASP A 57 6.49 -13.06 -8.37
CA ASP A 57 7.94 -13.02 -8.18
C ASP A 57 8.69 -12.98 -9.51
N MET A 58 9.25 -11.81 -9.84
CA MET A 58 10.09 -11.62 -11.03
C MET A 58 11.60 -11.57 -10.71
N GLU A 59 11.98 -11.73 -9.43
CA GLU A 59 13.37 -11.73 -9.00
C GLU A 59 13.97 -13.13 -9.09
N HIS A 60 13.29 -14.15 -8.54
CA HIS A 60 13.80 -15.51 -8.46
C HIS A 60 13.44 -16.35 -9.68
N GLY A 61 13.74 -15.85 -10.86
CA GLY A 61 13.48 -16.52 -12.13
C GLY A 61 13.83 -15.66 -13.34
N PRO A 62 13.63 -16.14 -14.55
CA PRO A 62 13.85 -15.32 -15.75
C PRO A 62 12.92 -14.10 -15.73
N TYR A 63 13.46 -12.91 -15.99
CA TYR A 63 12.66 -11.68 -16.12
C TYR A 63 11.92 -11.64 -17.46
N LEU A 64 10.81 -12.35 -17.54
CA LEU A 64 10.00 -12.53 -18.75
C LEU A 64 8.69 -11.76 -18.66
N LEU A 65 8.64 -10.60 -19.30
CA LEU A 65 7.48 -9.70 -19.25
C LEU A 65 6.22 -10.26 -19.93
N ASP A 66 6.37 -11.10 -20.95
CA ASP A 66 5.25 -11.79 -21.59
C ASP A 66 4.56 -12.78 -20.64
N ARG A 67 5.32 -13.48 -19.82
CA ARG A 67 4.77 -14.36 -18.79
C ARG A 67 4.10 -13.57 -17.66
N LEU A 68 4.71 -12.47 -17.21
CA LEU A 68 4.06 -11.55 -16.27
C LEU A 68 2.72 -11.09 -16.84
N GLN A 69 2.70 -10.74 -18.14
CA GLN A 69 1.48 -10.30 -18.80
C GLN A 69 0.38 -11.37 -18.75
N ALA A 70 0.72 -12.64 -19.00
CA ALA A 70 -0.25 -13.75 -18.93
C ALA A 70 -0.84 -13.91 -17.51
N VAL A 71 -0.01 -13.79 -16.47
CA VAL A 71 -0.48 -13.81 -15.06
C VAL A 71 -1.43 -12.65 -14.78
N LEU A 72 -1.08 -11.44 -15.20
CA LEU A 72 -1.94 -10.27 -15.01
C LEU A 72 -3.27 -10.43 -15.75
N ASP A 73 -3.25 -10.88 -17.01
CA ASP A 73 -4.46 -11.09 -17.82
C ASP A 73 -5.40 -12.12 -17.17
N ASP A 74 -4.86 -13.19 -16.56
CA ASP A 74 -5.68 -14.17 -15.84
C ASP A 74 -6.31 -13.57 -14.57
N LEU A 75 -5.56 -12.80 -13.80
CA LEU A 75 -6.09 -12.09 -12.62
C LEU A 75 -7.13 -11.04 -13.01
N GLY A 76 -6.92 -10.34 -14.14
CA GLY A 76 -7.85 -9.33 -14.65
C GLY A 76 -9.21 -9.89 -15.06
N LYS A 77 -9.29 -11.16 -15.46
CA LYS A 77 -10.56 -11.85 -15.75
C LYS A 77 -11.41 -12.11 -14.51
N LYS A 78 -10.82 -12.05 -13.32
CA LYS A 78 -11.45 -12.40 -12.04
C LYS A 78 -11.88 -11.17 -11.25
N LYS A 79 -12.33 -10.10 -11.93
CA LYS A 79 -12.88 -8.91 -11.26
C LYS A 79 -14.29 -9.15 -10.74
N LEU A 80 -14.61 -8.48 -9.63
CA LEU A 80 -15.96 -8.42 -9.10
C LEU A 80 -16.84 -7.49 -9.97
N ALA A 81 -18.16 -7.61 -9.81
CA ALA A 81 -19.12 -6.74 -10.52
C ALA A 81 -18.92 -5.24 -10.22
N THR A 82 -18.31 -4.90 -9.10
CA THR A 82 -17.93 -3.52 -8.71
C THR A 82 -16.73 -2.98 -9.48
N GLY A 83 -16.04 -3.81 -10.29
CA GLY A 83 -14.77 -3.49 -10.94
C GLY A 83 -13.53 -3.74 -10.05
N GLN A 84 -13.71 -4.05 -8.76
CA GLN A 84 -12.61 -4.44 -7.86
C GLN A 84 -11.96 -5.74 -8.37
N PHE A 85 -10.64 -5.82 -8.29
CA PHE A 85 -9.94 -7.09 -8.51
C PHE A 85 -10.32 -8.07 -7.39
N SER A 86 -10.49 -9.34 -7.71
CA SER A 86 -10.65 -10.37 -6.67
C SER A 86 -9.34 -10.56 -5.88
N THR A 87 -8.20 -10.37 -6.56
CA THR A 87 -6.86 -10.52 -6.00
C THR A 87 -5.93 -9.49 -6.64
N ALA A 88 -5.27 -8.66 -5.84
CA ALA A 88 -4.38 -7.61 -6.33
C ALA A 88 -3.03 -8.18 -6.78
N PRO A 89 -2.61 -8.02 -8.04
CA PRO A 89 -1.25 -8.39 -8.45
C PRO A 89 -0.22 -7.39 -7.89
N ILE A 90 0.66 -7.87 -7.01
CA ILE A 90 1.79 -7.13 -6.47
C ILE A 90 3.08 -7.82 -6.96
N VAL A 91 3.88 -7.10 -7.72
CA VAL A 91 5.04 -7.65 -8.44
C VAL A 91 6.32 -7.34 -7.71
N ARG A 92 7.11 -8.37 -7.36
CA ARG A 92 8.49 -8.17 -6.91
C ARG A 92 9.38 -8.02 -8.14
N ILE A 93 10.03 -6.87 -8.27
CA ILE A 93 10.97 -6.59 -9.35
C ILE A 93 12.36 -7.17 -9.05
N PRO A 94 13.17 -7.50 -10.08
CA PRO A 94 14.48 -8.12 -9.90
C PRO A 94 15.61 -7.10 -9.71
N LEU A 95 15.31 -5.94 -9.11
CA LEU A 95 16.28 -4.87 -8.91
C LEU A 95 16.48 -4.60 -7.44
N GLU A 96 17.71 -4.65 -7.02
CA GLU A 96 18.16 -4.30 -5.67
C GLU A 96 18.22 -2.77 -5.46
N GLY A 97 18.59 -2.33 -4.26
CA GLY A 97 18.54 -0.92 -3.91
C GLY A 97 19.47 0.00 -4.68
N ASP A 98 20.51 -0.54 -5.27
CA ASP A 98 21.57 0.26 -5.95
C ASP A 98 21.29 0.56 -7.41
N GLU A 99 20.36 -0.17 -8.05
CA GLU A 99 19.99 0.08 -9.43
C GLU A 99 18.82 1.08 -9.55
N SER A 100 18.66 1.60 -10.75
CA SER A 100 17.51 2.44 -11.07
C SER A 100 16.25 1.63 -11.23
N PHE A 101 15.30 1.79 -10.33
CA PHE A 101 14.00 1.14 -10.39
C PHE A 101 13.12 1.57 -11.57
N ARG A 102 13.40 2.73 -12.19
CA ARG A 102 12.45 3.40 -13.10
C ARG A 102 12.00 2.56 -14.27
N PHE A 103 12.89 1.77 -14.87
CA PHE A 103 12.53 0.93 -16.01
C PHE A 103 11.59 -0.22 -15.58
N ALA A 104 12.02 -1.04 -14.60
CA ALA A 104 11.25 -2.20 -14.17
C ALA A 104 9.89 -1.80 -13.58
N VAL A 105 9.85 -0.78 -12.73
CA VAL A 105 8.61 -0.24 -12.14
C VAL A 105 7.66 0.25 -13.23
N LYS A 106 8.17 1.01 -14.22
CA LYS A 106 7.36 1.46 -15.34
C LYS A 106 6.76 0.29 -16.10
N GLN A 107 7.56 -0.73 -16.43
CA GLN A 107 7.09 -1.91 -17.19
C GLN A 107 5.95 -2.62 -16.44
N VAL A 108 6.15 -2.99 -15.18
CA VAL A 108 5.14 -3.76 -14.43
C VAL A 108 3.86 -2.95 -14.17
N LEU A 109 3.99 -1.64 -13.89
CA LEU A 109 2.83 -0.77 -13.66
C LEU A 109 2.09 -0.44 -14.96
N ASP A 110 2.77 -0.26 -16.09
CA ASP A 110 2.14 -0.02 -17.40
C ASP A 110 1.41 -1.27 -17.91
N MET A 111 1.77 -2.46 -17.43
CA MET A 111 1.03 -3.70 -17.66
C MET A 111 -0.23 -3.82 -16.78
N GLY A 112 -0.32 -3.08 -15.68
CA GLY A 112 -1.51 -3.04 -14.84
C GLY A 112 -1.36 -3.59 -13.43
N ALA A 113 -0.14 -3.91 -12.97
CA ALA A 113 0.10 -4.29 -11.58
C ALA A 113 -0.47 -3.25 -10.60
N LEU A 114 -0.98 -3.73 -9.46
CA LEU A 114 -1.55 -2.91 -8.38
C LEU A 114 -0.53 -2.58 -7.28
N GLY A 115 0.71 -3.01 -7.45
CA GLY A 115 1.78 -2.66 -6.53
C GLY A 115 3.11 -3.30 -6.92
N VAL A 116 4.14 -2.87 -6.19
CA VAL A 116 5.53 -3.30 -6.41
C VAL A 116 6.17 -3.64 -5.07
N VAL A 117 6.92 -4.74 -5.02
CA VAL A 117 7.84 -5.07 -3.94
C VAL A 117 9.25 -4.72 -4.41
N PHE A 118 9.96 -3.94 -3.61
CA PHE A 118 11.32 -3.49 -3.84
C PHE A 118 12.28 -4.25 -2.93
N PRO A 119 13.05 -5.22 -3.45
CA PRO A 119 13.99 -5.99 -2.63
C PRO A 119 15.22 -5.16 -2.24
N HIS A 120 15.97 -5.64 -1.25
CA HIS A 120 17.28 -5.13 -0.80
C HIS A 120 17.34 -3.61 -0.53
N ILE A 121 16.30 -3.04 0.06
CA ILE A 121 16.30 -1.62 0.44
C ILE A 121 17.00 -1.45 1.78
N GLU A 122 18.09 -0.69 1.77
CA GLU A 122 18.95 -0.47 2.93
C GLU A 122 18.96 0.98 3.43
N THR A 123 18.51 1.93 2.60
CA THR A 123 18.55 3.33 2.94
C THR A 123 17.24 4.06 2.67
N ARG A 124 17.04 5.18 3.39
CA ARG A 124 15.92 6.08 3.15
C ARG A 124 15.91 6.63 1.72
N ALA A 125 17.08 6.87 1.13
CA ALA A 125 17.20 7.39 -0.24
C ALA A 125 16.71 6.39 -1.28
N GLN A 126 17.04 5.10 -1.13
CA GLN A 126 16.54 4.03 -2.00
C GLN A 126 15.02 3.89 -1.86
N ALA A 127 14.48 3.87 -0.64
CA ALA A 127 13.04 3.82 -0.41
C ALA A 127 12.31 5.03 -1.03
N LEU A 128 12.89 6.24 -0.93
CA LEU A 128 12.35 7.45 -1.55
C LEU A 128 12.31 7.33 -3.08
N GLU A 129 13.36 6.80 -3.70
CA GLU A 129 13.41 6.60 -5.14
C GLU A 129 12.40 5.53 -5.60
N ALA A 130 12.22 4.47 -4.81
CA ALA A 130 11.18 3.46 -5.04
C ALA A 130 9.79 4.10 -5.12
N ILE A 131 9.41 4.90 -4.14
CA ILE A 131 8.12 5.60 -4.12
C ILE A 131 7.98 6.56 -5.31
N ARG A 132 9.02 7.35 -5.62
CA ARG A 132 9.00 8.30 -6.76
C ARG A 132 8.86 7.59 -8.10
N SER A 133 9.41 6.39 -8.24
CA SER A 133 9.34 5.59 -9.47
C SER A 133 7.91 5.14 -9.80
N MET A 134 7.07 4.92 -8.79
CA MET A 134 5.69 4.46 -8.97
C MET A 134 4.73 5.58 -9.37
N ARG A 135 5.04 6.82 -9.05
CA ARG A 135 4.15 7.98 -9.15
C ARG A 135 4.38 8.78 -10.42
N TYR A 136 3.31 9.23 -11.07
CA TYR A 136 3.42 10.23 -12.13
C TYR A 136 3.83 11.60 -11.57
N PRO A 137 4.58 12.40 -12.34
CA PRO A 137 4.86 13.79 -11.97
C PRO A 137 3.55 14.59 -11.79
N PRO A 138 3.50 15.53 -10.83
CA PRO A 138 2.34 16.38 -10.65
C PRO A 138 2.09 17.27 -11.88
N GLN A 139 0.84 17.47 -12.23
CA GLN A 139 0.47 18.38 -13.31
C GLN A 139 0.62 19.83 -12.87
N ARG A 140 0.83 20.74 -13.83
CA ARG A 140 0.99 22.17 -13.54
C ARG A 140 -0.23 22.70 -12.79
N GLY A 141 -0.02 23.30 -11.63
CA GLY A 141 -1.06 23.85 -10.77
C GLY A 141 -1.82 22.84 -9.93
N ALA A 142 -1.57 21.53 -10.10
CA ALA A 142 -2.15 20.52 -9.22
C ALA A 142 -1.44 20.49 -7.86
N LYS A 143 -2.25 20.42 -6.79
CA LYS A 143 -1.74 20.09 -5.45
C LYS A 143 -1.51 18.58 -5.38
N ALA A 144 -0.28 18.15 -5.30
CA ALA A 144 0.09 16.76 -5.12
C ALA A 144 0.97 16.62 -3.86
N PRO A 145 0.80 15.55 -3.08
CA PRO A 145 1.65 15.33 -1.91
C PRO A 145 3.08 15.00 -2.34
N GLU A 146 4.05 15.44 -1.55
CA GLU A 146 5.45 15.02 -1.73
C GLU A 146 5.65 13.57 -1.24
N PRO A 147 6.56 12.82 -1.87
CA PRO A 147 7.54 13.22 -2.89
C PRO A 147 6.95 13.24 -4.30
N ALA A 148 7.37 14.20 -5.13
CA ALA A 148 6.98 14.26 -6.54
C ALA A 148 7.39 12.99 -7.31
N GLY A 149 6.50 12.49 -8.18
CA GLY A 149 6.73 11.30 -8.97
C GLY A 149 7.73 11.49 -10.11
N LYS A 150 8.28 10.36 -10.60
CA LYS A 150 9.23 10.30 -11.74
C LYS A 150 8.80 9.29 -12.81
N ARG A 151 7.63 8.63 -12.65
CA ARG A 151 7.14 7.61 -13.61
C ARG A 151 6.94 8.24 -14.98
N GLY A 152 7.49 7.60 -16.02
CA GLY A 152 7.28 8.00 -17.40
C GLY A 152 5.85 7.72 -17.87
N TRP A 153 5.38 8.50 -18.86
CA TRP A 153 4.03 8.35 -19.40
C TRP A 153 3.86 7.08 -20.22
N GLY A 154 2.81 6.30 -19.97
CA GLY A 154 2.46 5.07 -20.67
C GLY A 154 1.20 4.40 -20.08
N PRO A 155 0.12 5.17 -19.77
CA PRO A 155 -1.00 4.66 -18.97
C PRO A 155 -1.98 3.77 -19.73
N GLY A 156 -1.96 3.76 -21.08
CA GLY A 156 -3.07 3.26 -21.92
C GLY A 156 -3.50 1.82 -21.61
N ARG A 157 -2.54 0.89 -21.54
CA ARG A 157 -2.83 -0.51 -21.23
C ARG A 157 -3.32 -0.68 -19.78
N ALA A 158 -2.62 -0.10 -18.83
CA ALA A 158 -2.98 -0.22 -17.43
C ALA A 158 -4.34 0.40 -17.12
N ALA A 159 -4.67 1.54 -17.72
CA ALA A 159 -5.98 2.16 -17.60
C ALA A 159 -7.09 1.23 -18.12
N ALA A 160 -6.92 0.66 -19.31
CA ALA A 160 -7.86 -0.30 -19.87
C ALA A 160 -7.97 -1.57 -19.00
N TYR A 161 -6.85 -2.08 -18.49
CA TYR A 161 -6.81 -3.23 -17.59
C TYR A 161 -7.53 -2.96 -16.27
N TRP A 162 -7.42 -1.74 -15.70
CA TRP A 162 -8.15 -1.35 -14.50
C TRP A 162 -9.62 -1.02 -14.79
N GLY A 163 -10.01 -0.83 -16.06
CA GLY A 163 -11.36 -0.42 -16.46
C GLY A 163 -11.62 1.06 -16.20
N LEU A 164 -10.60 1.90 -16.32
CA LEU A 164 -10.67 3.33 -16.04
C LEU A 164 -10.36 4.17 -17.29
N PRO A 165 -10.95 5.38 -17.40
CA PRO A 165 -10.44 6.38 -18.33
C PRO A 165 -8.98 6.73 -18.03
N VAL A 166 -8.18 7.00 -19.06
CA VAL A 166 -6.72 7.27 -18.93
C VAL A 166 -6.41 8.39 -17.92
N ASN A 167 -7.17 9.48 -17.96
CA ASN A 167 -6.95 10.61 -17.04
C ASN A 167 -7.32 10.26 -15.59
N GLU A 168 -8.39 9.49 -15.36
CA GLU A 168 -8.75 9.00 -14.04
C GLU A 168 -7.68 8.06 -13.50
N TYR A 169 -7.24 7.10 -14.33
CA TYR A 169 -6.13 6.22 -13.97
C TYR A 169 -4.90 7.03 -13.56
N ALA A 170 -4.37 7.85 -14.48
CA ALA A 170 -3.05 8.47 -14.32
C ALA A 170 -2.99 9.54 -13.21
N PHE A 171 -4.06 10.33 -13.03
CA PHE A 171 -4.04 11.51 -12.17
C PHE A 171 -4.84 11.38 -10.88
N GLN A 172 -5.56 10.27 -10.69
CA GLN A 172 -6.36 10.04 -9.48
C GLN A 172 -6.07 8.69 -8.81
N ARG A 173 -5.99 7.59 -9.60
CA ARG A 173 -5.96 6.24 -9.05
C ARG A 173 -4.58 5.58 -9.10
N ALA A 174 -3.74 5.87 -10.11
CA ALA A 174 -2.39 5.31 -10.22
C ALA A 174 -1.37 6.09 -9.37
N ASP A 175 -1.67 6.22 -8.09
CA ASP A 175 -0.82 6.83 -7.08
C ASP A 175 -0.71 5.93 -5.84
N VAL A 176 0.31 6.13 -5.03
CA VAL A 176 0.61 5.25 -3.89
C VAL A 176 -0.27 5.55 -2.69
N TRP A 177 -0.92 4.49 -2.18
CA TRP A 177 -1.58 4.50 -0.88
C TRP A 177 -0.55 4.21 0.23
N PRO A 178 -0.61 4.83 1.43
CA PRO A 178 -1.64 5.75 1.93
C PRO A 178 -1.36 7.23 1.64
N LEU A 179 -0.28 7.59 0.92
CA LEU A 179 0.10 8.98 0.64
C LEU A 179 -1.04 9.73 -0.09
N ASN A 180 -1.60 9.07 -1.10
CA ASN A 180 -2.84 9.49 -1.73
C ASN A 180 -3.97 8.56 -1.27
N PRO A 181 -4.95 9.05 -0.47
CA PRO A 181 -6.05 8.21 -0.01
C PRO A 181 -6.91 7.62 -1.14
N ALA A 182 -6.93 8.20 -2.33
CA ALA A 182 -7.62 7.66 -3.50
C ALA A 182 -6.74 6.74 -4.37
N GLY A 183 -5.45 6.65 -4.04
CA GLY A 183 -4.47 5.83 -4.76
C GLY A 183 -4.73 4.34 -4.61
N GLU A 184 -4.45 3.59 -5.65
CA GLU A 184 -4.63 2.13 -5.72
C GLU A 184 -3.31 1.36 -5.82
N LEU A 185 -2.17 2.08 -5.92
CA LEU A 185 -0.85 1.46 -5.94
C LEU A 185 -0.34 1.18 -4.53
N PHE A 186 0.18 -0.03 -4.34
CA PHE A 186 0.73 -0.46 -3.06
C PHE A 186 2.24 -0.69 -3.16
N ALA A 187 3.03 0.08 -2.42
CA ALA A 187 4.48 -0.04 -2.35
C ALA A 187 4.90 -0.87 -1.15
N MET A 188 5.63 -1.96 -1.38
CA MET A 188 6.26 -2.75 -0.32
C MET A 188 7.77 -2.57 -0.38
N ILE A 189 8.35 -2.09 0.70
CA ILE A 189 9.80 -1.94 0.86
C ILE A 189 10.33 -3.16 1.59
N MET A 190 11.21 -3.94 0.95
CA MET A 190 11.71 -5.17 1.51
C MET A 190 12.99 -4.93 2.30
N ILE A 191 12.98 -5.33 3.56
CA ILE A 191 14.10 -5.25 4.50
C ILE A 191 14.59 -6.67 4.75
N GLU A 192 15.77 -6.95 4.26
CA GLU A 192 16.32 -8.30 4.22
C GLU A 192 17.85 -8.35 4.39
N THR A 193 18.42 -7.23 4.87
CA THR A 193 19.84 -7.13 5.22
C THR A 193 20.02 -6.54 6.61
N ALA A 194 21.15 -6.82 7.24
CA ALA A 194 21.52 -6.25 8.53
C ALA A 194 21.55 -4.71 8.48
N GLU A 195 22.01 -4.12 7.36
CA GLU A 195 22.05 -2.67 7.17
C GLU A 195 20.64 -2.08 7.05
N GLY A 196 19.74 -2.73 6.29
CA GLY A 196 18.33 -2.33 6.20
C GLY A 196 17.62 -2.34 7.56
N VAL A 197 17.88 -3.36 8.39
CA VAL A 197 17.36 -3.43 9.78
C VAL A 197 17.96 -2.34 10.66
N LYS A 198 19.22 -1.99 10.48
CA LYS A 198 19.85 -0.89 11.22
C LYS A 198 19.19 0.45 10.91
N ASN A 199 18.87 0.68 9.64
CA ASN A 199 18.34 1.92 9.11
C ASN A 199 16.79 2.00 9.06
N ILE A 200 16.09 0.99 9.61
CA ILE A 200 14.63 0.87 9.48
C ILE A 200 13.87 2.11 9.95
N ASP A 201 14.32 2.76 11.02
CA ASP A 201 13.64 3.92 11.60
C ASP A 201 13.69 5.15 10.68
N ASP A 202 14.70 5.26 9.81
CA ASP A 202 14.80 6.29 8.76
C ASP A 202 14.03 5.88 7.50
N ILE A 203 14.17 4.64 7.05
CA ILE A 203 13.50 4.09 5.87
C ILE A 203 11.99 4.27 5.99
N ILE A 204 11.41 3.85 7.12
CA ILE A 204 9.96 3.83 7.35
C ILE A 204 9.33 5.24 7.39
N THR A 205 10.14 6.29 7.47
CA THR A 205 9.66 7.69 7.42
C THR A 205 9.31 8.17 6.03
N VAL A 206 9.64 7.40 4.98
CA VAL A 206 9.36 7.79 3.60
C VAL A 206 7.85 7.76 3.35
N PRO A 207 7.23 8.87 2.94
CA PRO A 207 5.79 8.91 2.66
C PRO A 207 5.43 8.03 1.48
N GLY A 208 4.33 7.28 1.59
CA GLY A 208 3.82 6.43 0.52
C GLY A 208 4.23 4.96 0.61
N ILE A 209 4.99 4.58 1.62
CA ILE A 209 5.23 3.17 1.93
C ILE A 209 3.91 2.55 2.41
N GLY A 210 3.41 1.56 1.66
CA GLY A 210 2.22 0.79 2.03
C GLY A 210 2.51 -0.29 3.07
N ALA A 211 3.65 -0.98 2.93
CA ALA A 211 4.15 -1.93 3.92
C ALA A 211 5.68 -2.04 3.90
N ILE A 212 6.24 -2.41 5.06
CA ILE A 212 7.60 -2.95 5.16
C ILE A 212 7.48 -4.46 5.07
N PHE A 213 8.17 -5.08 4.10
CA PHE A 213 8.20 -6.53 3.93
C PHE A 213 9.53 -7.09 4.42
N ILE A 214 9.48 -8.05 5.34
CA ILE A 214 10.70 -8.66 5.89
C ILE A 214 11.05 -9.90 5.08
N GLY A 215 12.22 -9.90 4.43
CA GLY A 215 12.78 -11.05 3.74
C GLY A 215 13.61 -11.91 4.70
N ALA A 216 12.96 -12.76 5.49
CA ALA A 216 13.60 -13.48 6.60
C ALA A 216 14.75 -14.40 6.16
N SER A 217 14.70 -14.94 4.93
CA SER A 217 15.76 -15.82 4.41
C SER A 217 17.05 -15.06 4.16
N ASP A 218 16.98 -14.01 3.35
CA ASP A 218 18.14 -13.18 3.02
C ASP A 218 18.64 -12.42 4.24
N LEU A 219 17.72 -12.00 5.12
CA LEU A 219 18.09 -11.40 6.41
C LEU A 219 18.95 -12.34 7.26
N GLY A 220 18.56 -13.62 7.37
CA GLY A 220 19.36 -14.61 8.12
C GLY A 220 20.72 -14.85 7.48
N VAL A 221 20.81 -14.88 6.16
CA VAL A 221 22.07 -14.96 5.41
C VAL A 221 22.91 -13.71 5.65
N SER A 222 22.32 -12.52 5.57
CA SER A 222 23.01 -11.23 5.82
C SER A 222 23.53 -11.10 7.25
N LEU A 223 22.84 -11.69 8.23
CA LEU A 223 23.27 -11.75 9.62
C LEU A 223 24.32 -12.86 9.89
N GLY A 224 24.62 -13.72 8.91
CA GLY A 224 25.59 -14.80 9.03
C GLY A 224 25.09 -16.03 9.80
N VAL A 225 23.78 -16.15 10.02
CA VAL A 225 23.15 -17.25 10.77
C VAL A 225 22.34 -18.22 9.92
N GLY A 226 22.21 -17.93 8.62
CA GLY A 226 21.49 -18.74 7.65
C GLY A 226 19.97 -18.48 7.61
N PRO A 227 19.28 -19.08 6.63
CA PRO A 227 17.84 -18.89 6.44
C PRO A 227 17.03 -19.61 7.53
N PRO A 228 15.68 -19.36 7.59
CA PRO A 228 14.80 -20.10 8.48
C PRO A 228 14.90 -21.61 8.30
N GLY A 229 14.89 -22.34 9.41
CA GLY A 229 14.89 -23.78 9.43
C GLY A 229 13.52 -24.41 9.07
N PRO A 230 13.39 -25.75 9.23
CA PRO A 230 12.15 -26.45 9.00
C PRO A 230 10.97 -25.81 9.76
N GLY A 231 9.80 -25.71 9.09
CA GLY A 231 8.63 -25.09 9.67
C GLY A 231 8.68 -23.56 9.76
N GLY A 232 9.63 -22.91 9.07
CA GLY A 232 9.75 -21.44 9.05
C GLY A 232 10.36 -20.84 10.33
N VAL A 233 11.03 -21.66 11.14
CA VAL A 233 11.64 -21.21 12.41
C VAL A 233 12.90 -20.39 12.12
N ASN A 234 12.86 -19.12 12.48
CA ASN A 234 14.02 -18.24 12.35
C ASN A 234 15.12 -18.59 13.37
N PRO A 235 16.41 -18.44 13.00
CA PRO A 235 17.48 -18.31 14.00
C PRO A 235 17.16 -17.18 14.99
N PRO A 236 17.62 -17.28 16.25
CA PRO A 236 17.31 -16.27 17.28
C PRO A 236 17.67 -14.83 16.88
N GLU A 237 18.80 -14.63 16.21
CA GLU A 237 19.27 -13.32 15.73
C GLU A 237 18.37 -12.77 14.64
N THR A 238 17.93 -13.62 13.70
CA THR A 238 16.97 -13.26 12.66
C THR A 238 15.63 -12.88 13.29
N GLU A 239 15.14 -13.67 14.25
CA GLU A 239 13.88 -13.36 14.93
C GLU A 239 13.95 -12.04 15.69
N ALA A 240 15.05 -11.76 16.37
CA ALA A 240 15.27 -10.47 17.04
C ALA A 240 15.23 -9.29 16.06
N ALA A 241 15.82 -9.45 14.88
CA ALA A 241 15.77 -8.45 13.82
C ALA A 241 14.34 -8.28 13.26
N VAL A 242 13.61 -9.38 13.04
CA VAL A 242 12.19 -9.37 12.63
C VAL A 242 11.36 -8.58 13.63
N GLN A 243 11.51 -8.85 14.92
CA GLN A 243 10.76 -8.15 15.98
C GLN A 243 11.14 -6.66 16.09
N LYS A 244 12.41 -6.30 15.84
CA LYS A 244 12.83 -4.89 15.75
C LYS A 244 12.09 -4.16 14.63
N VAL A 245 12.05 -4.75 13.43
CA VAL A 245 11.35 -4.15 12.27
C VAL A 245 9.86 -4.06 12.55
N LEU A 246 9.23 -5.11 13.10
CA LEU A 246 7.81 -5.09 13.46
C LEU A 246 7.49 -3.97 14.46
N LYS A 247 8.33 -3.77 15.48
CA LYS A 247 8.17 -2.69 16.45
C LYS A 247 8.19 -1.32 15.78
N SER A 248 9.08 -1.10 14.81
CA SER A 248 9.13 0.14 14.02
C SER A 248 7.85 0.32 13.19
N CYS A 249 7.36 -0.75 12.52
CA CYS A 249 6.09 -0.74 11.79
C CYS A 249 4.91 -0.30 12.68
N VAL A 250 4.76 -0.93 13.84
CA VAL A 250 3.66 -0.65 14.78
C VAL A 250 3.74 0.79 15.28
N SER A 251 4.94 1.25 15.66
CA SER A 251 5.15 2.61 16.19
C SER A 251 4.82 3.70 15.16
N LYS A 252 5.10 3.46 13.88
CA LYS A 252 4.87 4.39 12.77
C LYS A 252 3.52 4.17 12.07
N LYS A 253 2.73 3.17 12.50
CA LYS A 253 1.44 2.79 11.91
C LYS A 253 1.55 2.45 10.40
N VAL A 254 2.66 1.87 9.99
CA VAL A 254 2.89 1.29 8.66
C VAL A 254 2.61 -0.20 8.74
N ALA A 255 1.97 -0.80 7.75
CA ALA A 255 1.75 -2.24 7.75
C ALA A 255 3.09 -2.98 7.69
N CYS A 256 3.21 -4.10 8.42
CA CYS A 256 4.34 -4.99 8.30
C CYS A 256 3.93 -6.26 7.56
N ALA A 257 4.74 -6.68 6.60
CA ALA A 257 4.53 -7.88 5.80
C ALA A 257 5.57 -8.95 6.15
N TYR A 258 5.17 -10.23 6.07
CA TYR A 258 6.01 -11.36 6.44
C TYR A 258 5.73 -12.60 5.59
N PRO A 259 6.77 -13.40 5.18
CA PRO A 259 6.58 -14.68 4.52
C PRO A 259 6.30 -15.77 5.55
N VAL A 260 5.13 -16.38 5.47
CA VAL A 260 4.69 -17.48 6.34
C VAL A 260 5.08 -18.80 5.68
N LEU A 261 6.08 -19.48 6.22
CA LEU A 261 6.63 -20.76 5.73
C LEU A 261 6.16 -21.95 6.58
N GLY A 262 5.84 -21.72 7.86
CA GLY A 262 5.45 -22.73 8.85
C GLY A 262 3.93 -23.04 8.89
N GLY A 263 3.21 -22.67 7.86
CA GLY A 263 1.78 -23.01 7.73
C GLY A 263 0.87 -22.26 8.69
N GLU A 264 -0.25 -22.91 9.05
CA GLU A 264 -1.35 -22.28 9.81
C GLU A 264 -0.92 -21.81 11.22
N THR A 265 -0.02 -22.54 11.85
CA THR A 265 0.49 -22.19 13.20
C THR A 265 1.26 -20.88 13.17
N GLU A 266 2.19 -20.74 12.22
CA GLU A 266 2.96 -19.51 12.06
C GLU A 266 2.05 -18.36 11.59
N LEU A 267 1.09 -18.63 10.69
CA LEU A 267 0.13 -17.63 10.24
C LEU A 267 -0.63 -17.01 11.42
N LYS A 268 -1.13 -17.83 12.33
CA LYS A 268 -1.82 -17.36 13.54
C LYS A 268 -0.90 -16.57 14.45
N GLN A 269 0.32 -17.06 14.66
CA GLN A 269 1.31 -16.39 15.47
C GLN A 269 1.66 -15.00 14.91
N ARG A 270 2.07 -14.92 13.64
CA ARG A 270 2.47 -13.66 13.01
C ARG A 270 1.30 -12.65 12.95
N THR A 271 0.08 -13.14 12.73
CA THR A 271 -1.13 -12.29 12.80
C THR A 271 -1.33 -11.72 14.20
N ALA A 272 -1.18 -12.53 15.24
CA ALA A 272 -1.31 -12.11 16.64
C ALA A 272 -0.20 -11.13 17.07
N GLU A 273 1.02 -11.27 16.53
CA GLU A 273 2.13 -10.34 16.74
C GLU A 273 1.87 -8.96 16.11
N GLY A 274 0.98 -8.87 15.12
CA GLY A 274 0.59 -7.59 14.50
C GLY A 274 0.98 -7.43 13.04
N PHE A 275 1.51 -8.48 12.39
CA PHE A 275 1.70 -8.46 10.94
C PHE A 275 0.37 -8.35 10.21
N LYS A 276 0.32 -7.51 9.18
CA LYS A 276 -0.91 -7.17 8.44
C LYS A 276 -0.93 -7.63 6.99
N VAL A 277 0.22 -7.94 6.39
CA VAL A 277 0.32 -8.46 5.02
C VAL A 277 1.13 -9.76 5.07
N LEU A 278 0.49 -10.87 4.72
CA LEU A 278 1.10 -12.18 4.93
C LEU A 278 1.22 -12.94 3.61
N LEU A 279 2.46 -13.28 3.24
CA LEU A 279 2.77 -14.12 2.09
C LEU A 279 2.74 -15.59 2.53
N VAL A 280 1.64 -16.27 2.27
CA VAL A 280 1.45 -17.68 2.65
C VAL A 280 2.13 -18.59 1.62
N ALA A 281 2.94 -19.52 2.07
CA ALA A 281 3.66 -20.48 1.22
C ALA A 281 2.70 -21.20 0.25
N GLY A 282 3.14 -21.38 -1.01
CA GLY A 282 2.35 -21.99 -2.07
C GLY A 282 1.26 -21.07 -2.67
N ARG A 283 1.12 -19.83 -2.20
CA ARG A 283 0.14 -18.85 -2.69
C ARG A 283 0.81 -17.64 -3.38
N SER A 284 1.79 -17.93 -4.20
CA SER A 284 2.50 -16.96 -5.05
C SER A 284 2.53 -17.43 -6.50
N ALA A 285 2.74 -16.50 -7.44
CA ALA A 285 2.98 -16.82 -8.84
C ALA A 285 4.46 -16.55 -9.19
N ARG A 286 5.05 -17.46 -9.95
CA ARG A 286 6.34 -17.25 -10.62
C ARG A 286 6.07 -17.39 -12.11
N PRO A 287 6.20 -16.30 -12.88
CA PRO A 287 6.00 -16.32 -14.33
C PRO A 287 6.98 -17.18 -15.09
#